data_e5553d4257bda3035b2ba98255e88ec1
#
_entry.id   e5553d4257bda3035b2ba98255e88ec1
#
_cell.length_a   1.000
_cell.length_b   1.000
_cell.length_c   1.000
_cell.angle_alpha   90.00
_cell.angle_beta   90.00
_cell.angle_gamma   90.00
#
_symmetry.space_group_name_H-M   'P 1'
#
loop_
_entity.id
_entity.type
_entity.pdbx_description
1 polymer ?
#
loop_
_entity_poly.entity_id
_entity_poly.type
_entity_poly.pdbx_seq_one_letter_code
_entity_poly.pdbx_strand_id
1 'polypeptide(L)'
;MSAEPDPTPQPPPATKPAPSEHPAPIAVIAGGSGFVGTALRDALLADGWVIRGIGRSGPGATWGDPASIRRAVDGADMVVNLAGKSVNCRYTTRNRDEIYRSRIDTTRALREAITDATAPPALWLNASTATIYRHAIDRAQDEFGGEIGEGFSVDVARDWEAEFFADELPSTRRASLRMAIVLGDGPANNLLFGLAKMGIGGPQFDGWWFAHRRYRGIGPHASGPARTHGRRTRGRQRFSWIHIDDVVGAVRFIRDHPEVRGPVNLSAPTTTDNRTLMQTLRRVVGARVGLPAWRFMLEPAMWALRTEPELVLKSRWVVPGVLREAGYHFAHPELEP
;
A
#
# COMPACT_ATOMS: atom_id res chain seq x y z
N MET A 1 6.31 -19.57 -68.51
CA MET A 1 5.29 -20.13 -67.60
C MET A 1 5.82 -19.95 -66.17
N SER A 2 5.44 -18.87 -65.55
CA SER A 2 5.78 -18.58 -64.14
C SER A 2 4.67 -19.07 -63.27
N ALA A 3 4.94 -19.98 -62.33
CA ALA A 3 3.99 -20.49 -61.38
C ALA A 3 3.76 -19.46 -60.26
N GLU A 4 2.52 -19.06 -60.00
CA GLU A 4 2.10 -18.30 -58.86
C GLU A 4 2.27 -19.13 -57.58
N PRO A 5 2.69 -18.53 -56.45
CA PRO A 5 2.75 -19.22 -55.18
C PRO A 5 1.36 -19.37 -54.56
N ASP A 6 1.11 -20.56 -54.03
CA ASP A 6 -0.14 -20.99 -53.35
C ASP A 6 -0.39 -20.14 -52.11
N PRO A 7 -1.63 -19.69 -51.83
CA PRO A 7 -1.92 -18.83 -50.69
C PRO A 7 -1.81 -19.63 -49.35
N THR A 8 -1.00 -19.10 -48.45
CA THR A 8 -0.86 -19.62 -47.08
C THR A 8 -2.18 -19.64 -46.34
N PRO A 9 -2.57 -20.76 -45.71
CA PRO A 9 -3.84 -20.86 -44.99
C PRO A 9 -3.87 -19.91 -43.75
N GLN A 10 -4.92 -19.09 -43.66
CA GLN A 10 -5.18 -18.25 -42.50
C GLN A 10 -5.48 -19.11 -41.27
N PRO A 11 -4.96 -18.77 -40.09
CA PRO A 11 -5.33 -19.45 -38.86
C PRO A 11 -6.84 -19.21 -38.55
N PRO A 12 -7.53 -20.21 -37.97
CA PRO A 12 -8.93 -20.07 -37.62
C PRO A 12 -9.13 -18.94 -36.60
N PRO A 13 -10.29 -18.23 -36.64
CA PRO A 13 -10.58 -17.17 -35.68
C PRO A 13 -10.61 -17.74 -34.27
N ALA A 14 -9.99 -17.03 -33.35
CA ALA A 14 -9.97 -17.40 -31.93
C ALA A 14 -11.40 -17.56 -31.41
N THR A 15 -11.77 -18.77 -31.04
CA THR A 15 -13.04 -19.11 -30.43
C THR A 15 -13.13 -18.39 -29.07
N LYS A 16 -14.18 -17.58 -28.90
CA LYS A 16 -14.56 -17.00 -27.62
C LYS A 16 -14.70 -18.16 -26.62
N PRO A 17 -14.07 -18.05 -25.40
CA PRO A 17 -14.23 -19.10 -24.40
C PRO A 17 -15.72 -19.28 -24.07
N ALA A 18 -16.17 -20.53 -23.96
CA ALA A 18 -17.51 -20.87 -23.56
C ALA A 18 -17.82 -20.23 -22.18
N PRO A 19 -19.09 -19.80 -21.92
CA PRO A 19 -19.49 -19.32 -20.62
C PRO A 19 -19.19 -20.39 -19.57
N SER A 20 -18.48 -20.02 -18.48
CA SER A 20 -18.24 -20.91 -17.36
C SER A 20 -19.59 -21.31 -16.74
N GLU A 21 -19.82 -22.59 -16.50
CA GLU A 21 -21.05 -23.12 -15.85
C GLU A 21 -21.17 -22.68 -14.37
N HIS A 22 -20.16 -22.03 -13.82
CA HIS A 22 -20.16 -21.51 -12.45
C HIS A 22 -20.54 -20.02 -12.41
N PRO A 23 -21.31 -19.58 -11.42
CA PRO A 23 -21.61 -18.16 -11.24
C PRO A 23 -20.30 -17.36 -11.08
N ALA A 24 -20.27 -16.16 -11.64
CA ALA A 24 -19.11 -15.28 -11.57
C ALA A 24 -18.72 -15.01 -10.10
N PRO A 25 -17.44 -15.11 -9.72
CA PRO A 25 -17.02 -14.88 -8.35
C PRO A 25 -17.24 -13.42 -7.93
N ILE A 26 -17.51 -13.20 -6.65
CA ILE A 26 -17.92 -11.92 -6.09
C ILE A 26 -16.81 -11.37 -5.17
N ALA A 27 -16.33 -10.17 -5.45
CA ALA A 27 -15.44 -9.43 -4.57
C ALA A 27 -16.12 -8.20 -3.97
N VAL A 28 -16.03 -8.06 -2.66
CA VAL A 28 -16.41 -6.83 -1.96
C VAL A 28 -15.19 -5.94 -1.84
N ILE A 29 -15.26 -4.71 -2.34
CA ILE A 29 -14.18 -3.74 -2.22
C ILE A 29 -14.64 -2.52 -1.42
N ALA A 30 -14.09 -2.35 -0.22
CA ALA A 30 -14.22 -1.14 0.56
C ALA A 30 -13.10 -0.16 0.20
N GLY A 31 -13.46 1.09 -0.12
CA GLY A 31 -12.48 2.08 -0.58
C GLY A 31 -12.11 1.96 -2.07
N GLY A 32 -12.98 1.39 -2.89
CA GLY A 32 -12.78 1.16 -4.34
C GLY A 32 -12.60 2.42 -5.19
N SER A 33 -12.84 3.63 -4.65
CA SER A 33 -12.59 4.91 -5.33
C SER A 33 -11.18 5.46 -5.13
N GLY A 34 -10.37 4.84 -4.26
CA GLY A 34 -8.97 5.20 -4.05
C GLY A 34 -8.05 4.70 -5.17
N PHE A 35 -6.79 5.16 -5.19
CA PHE A 35 -5.81 4.79 -6.20
C PHE A 35 -5.66 3.26 -6.35
N VAL A 36 -5.34 2.57 -5.26
CA VAL A 36 -5.23 1.10 -5.26
C VAL A 36 -6.58 0.44 -5.50
N GLY A 37 -7.65 0.99 -4.91
CA GLY A 37 -9.00 0.43 -5.04
C GLY A 37 -9.52 0.46 -6.47
N THR A 38 -9.24 1.53 -7.22
CA THR A 38 -9.62 1.64 -8.64
C THR A 38 -8.85 0.61 -9.49
N ALA A 39 -7.53 0.55 -9.33
CA ALA A 39 -6.72 -0.42 -10.08
C ALA A 39 -7.14 -1.87 -9.81
N LEU A 40 -7.37 -2.20 -8.53
CA LEU A 40 -7.81 -3.55 -8.16
C LEU A 40 -9.21 -3.87 -8.69
N ARG A 41 -10.16 -2.93 -8.58
CA ARG A 41 -11.51 -3.09 -9.12
C ARG A 41 -11.47 -3.36 -10.63
N ASP A 42 -10.74 -2.55 -11.37
CA ASP A 42 -10.68 -2.65 -12.82
C ASP A 42 -10.01 -3.97 -13.26
N ALA A 43 -8.99 -4.41 -12.53
CA ALA A 43 -8.34 -5.69 -12.75
C ALA A 43 -9.26 -6.88 -12.47
N LEU A 44 -10.00 -6.87 -11.37
CA LEU A 44 -10.93 -7.96 -11.02
C LEU A 44 -12.12 -7.99 -11.97
N LEU A 45 -12.64 -6.83 -12.42
CA LEU A 45 -13.67 -6.78 -13.47
C LEU A 45 -13.17 -7.40 -14.77
N ALA A 46 -11.92 -7.13 -15.16
CA ALA A 46 -11.30 -7.75 -16.34
C ALA A 46 -11.11 -9.27 -16.18
N ASP A 47 -10.94 -9.75 -14.94
CA ASP A 47 -10.88 -11.18 -14.61
C ASP A 47 -12.28 -11.84 -14.53
N GLY A 48 -13.36 -11.10 -14.80
CA GLY A 48 -14.73 -11.62 -14.79
C GLY A 48 -15.41 -11.64 -13.41
N TRP A 49 -14.86 -10.95 -12.42
CA TRP A 49 -15.45 -10.84 -11.07
C TRP A 49 -16.61 -9.86 -11.05
N VAL A 50 -17.61 -10.15 -10.23
CA VAL A 50 -18.65 -9.18 -9.83
C VAL A 50 -18.14 -8.37 -8.65
N ILE A 51 -18.24 -7.04 -8.73
CA ILE A 51 -17.76 -6.15 -7.67
C ILE A 51 -18.92 -5.54 -6.89
N ARG A 52 -18.91 -5.74 -5.56
CA ARG A 52 -19.79 -5.05 -4.62
C ARG A 52 -18.97 -3.99 -3.88
N GLY A 53 -19.38 -2.73 -3.94
CA GLY A 53 -18.67 -1.62 -3.30
C GLY A 53 -19.17 -1.32 -1.90
N ILE A 54 -18.27 -0.98 -0.96
CA ILE A 54 -18.60 -0.35 0.32
C ILE A 54 -17.92 1.01 0.39
N GLY A 55 -18.69 2.04 0.68
CA GLY A 55 -18.19 3.41 0.72
C GLY A 55 -18.89 4.29 1.74
N ARG A 56 -18.57 5.60 1.69
CA ARG A 56 -19.24 6.63 2.49
C ARG A 56 -20.60 7.03 1.91
N SER A 57 -20.76 6.85 0.62
CA SER A 57 -21.93 7.17 -0.18
C SER A 57 -21.86 6.40 -1.50
N GLY A 58 -22.95 6.36 -2.25
CA GLY A 58 -23.03 5.71 -3.56
C GLY A 58 -24.09 4.60 -3.60
N PRO A 59 -24.19 3.89 -4.73
CA PRO A 59 -25.23 2.87 -4.95
C PRO A 59 -24.97 1.56 -4.19
N GLY A 60 -23.76 1.36 -3.67
CA GLY A 60 -23.38 0.17 -2.90
C GLY A 60 -23.73 0.29 -1.41
N ALA A 61 -23.13 -0.60 -0.61
CA ALA A 61 -23.26 -0.55 0.84
C ALA A 61 -22.55 0.69 1.42
N THR A 62 -23.05 1.20 2.53
CA THR A 62 -22.49 2.39 3.20
C THR A 62 -22.12 2.09 4.65
N TRP A 63 -21.06 2.75 5.14
CA TRP A 63 -20.53 2.56 6.50
C TRP A 63 -21.55 2.89 7.61
N GLY A 64 -22.57 3.69 7.32
CA GLY A 64 -23.64 4.03 8.26
C GLY A 64 -24.80 3.02 8.32
N ASP A 65 -24.77 1.98 7.47
CA ASP A 65 -25.82 0.95 7.40
C ASP A 65 -25.24 -0.47 7.52
N PRO A 66 -25.15 -1.02 8.76
CA PRO A 66 -24.64 -2.37 8.99
C PRO A 66 -25.38 -3.46 8.21
N ALA A 67 -26.69 -3.28 7.98
CA ALA A 67 -27.47 -4.25 7.22
C ALA A 67 -27.07 -4.29 5.74
N SER A 68 -26.72 -3.14 5.15
CA SER A 68 -26.19 -3.07 3.78
C SER A 68 -24.81 -3.70 3.65
N ILE A 69 -23.94 -3.51 4.67
CA ILE A 69 -22.60 -4.11 4.71
C ILE A 69 -22.74 -5.65 4.77
N ARG A 70 -23.61 -6.16 5.65
CA ARG A 70 -23.87 -7.61 5.76
C ARG A 70 -24.36 -8.18 4.44
N ARG A 71 -25.35 -7.56 3.80
CA ARG A 71 -25.84 -8.01 2.47
C ARG A 71 -24.75 -7.98 1.39
N ALA A 72 -23.82 -7.05 1.47
CA ALA A 72 -22.72 -6.98 0.51
C ALA A 72 -21.70 -8.11 0.72
N VAL A 73 -21.44 -8.47 1.96
CA VAL A 73 -20.43 -9.47 2.38
C VAL A 73 -20.96 -10.89 2.23
N ASP A 74 -22.25 -11.12 2.54
CA ASP A 74 -22.85 -12.45 2.51
C ASP A 74 -22.84 -13.04 1.10
N GLY A 75 -22.30 -14.24 0.95
CA GLY A 75 -22.10 -14.92 -0.33
C GLY A 75 -21.02 -14.29 -1.22
N ALA A 76 -20.14 -13.45 -0.70
CA ALA A 76 -18.95 -13.02 -1.43
C ALA A 76 -17.81 -14.03 -1.27
N ASP A 77 -16.99 -14.18 -2.31
CA ASP A 77 -15.80 -15.05 -2.26
C ASP A 77 -14.62 -14.36 -1.58
N MET A 78 -14.50 -13.03 -1.77
CA MET A 78 -13.40 -12.23 -1.25
C MET A 78 -13.88 -10.86 -0.78
N VAL A 79 -13.33 -10.41 0.35
CA VAL A 79 -13.46 -9.04 0.84
C VAL A 79 -12.10 -8.36 0.84
N VAL A 80 -12.01 -7.15 0.27
CA VAL A 80 -10.78 -6.33 0.29
C VAL A 80 -11.09 -4.97 0.91
N ASN A 81 -10.55 -4.71 2.08
CA ASN A 81 -10.70 -3.43 2.77
C ASN A 81 -9.50 -2.52 2.49
N LEU A 82 -9.72 -1.50 1.70
CA LEU A 82 -8.77 -0.41 1.41
C LEU A 82 -9.28 0.93 1.96
N ALA A 83 -10.32 0.90 2.78
CA ALA A 83 -10.92 2.10 3.34
C ALA A 83 -9.97 2.76 4.36
N GLY A 84 -9.83 4.07 4.26
CA GLY A 84 -9.02 4.86 5.18
C GLY A 84 -8.89 6.30 4.74
N LYS A 85 -8.84 7.22 5.70
CA LYS A 85 -8.48 8.61 5.44
C LYS A 85 -7.04 8.70 4.98
N SER A 86 -6.76 9.51 3.96
CA SER A 86 -5.40 9.80 3.51
C SER A 86 -4.54 10.34 4.65
N VAL A 87 -3.34 9.80 4.78
CA VAL A 87 -2.32 10.26 5.74
C VAL A 87 -1.55 11.49 5.24
N ASN A 88 -1.76 11.88 3.98
CA ASN A 88 -1.19 13.11 3.43
C ASN A 88 -1.98 14.34 3.94
N CYS A 89 -1.87 14.61 5.23
CA CYS A 89 -2.47 15.74 5.91
C CYS A 89 -1.68 16.06 7.19
N ARG A 90 -1.91 17.26 7.76
CA ARG A 90 -1.37 17.62 9.07
C ARG A 90 -2.02 16.75 10.16
N TYR A 91 -1.21 16.19 11.07
CA TYR A 91 -1.68 15.38 12.18
C TYR A 91 -2.21 16.23 13.33
N THR A 92 -3.21 17.07 13.05
CA THR A 92 -4.02 17.72 14.09
C THR A 92 -4.81 16.69 14.87
N THR A 93 -5.33 17.03 16.05
CA THR A 93 -6.17 16.12 16.85
C THR A 93 -7.31 15.54 16.03
N ARG A 94 -8.03 16.39 15.28
CA ARG A 94 -9.12 15.97 14.40
C ARG A 94 -8.66 14.99 13.33
N ASN A 95 -7.57 15.31 12.62
CA ASN A 95 -7.08 14.44 11.54
C ASN A 95 -6.54 13.11 12.08
N ARG A 96 -5.92 13.11 13.26
CA ARG A 96 -5.50 11.87 13.95
C ARG A 96 -6.69 11.00 14.29
N ASP A 97 -7.74 11.56 14.86
CA ASP A 97 -8.97 10.86 15.17
C ASP A 97 -9.64 10.28 13.91
N GLU A 98 -9.76 11.08 12.85
CA GLU A 98 -10.32 10.62 11.58
C GLU A 98 -9.46 9.54 10.89
N ILE A 99 -8.11 9.63 10.95
CA ILE A 99 -7.20 8.60 10.43
C ILE A 99 -7.40 7.30 11.21
N TYR A 100 -7.50 7.36 12.52
CA TYR A 100 -7.69 6.23 13.40
C TYR A 100 -9.05 5.57 13.15
N ARG A 101 -10.14 6.33 13.32
CA ARG A 101 -11.51 5.82 13.17
C ARG A 101 -11.79 5.26 11.79
N SER A 102 -11.35 5.93 10.74
CA SER A 102 -11.57 5.46 9.36
C SER A 102 -10.95 4.09 9.06
N ARG A 103 -10.07 3.59 9.93
CA ARG A 103 -9.44 2.28 9.85
C ARG A 103 -10.06 1.29 10.81
N ILE A 104 -10.11 1.64 12.07
CA ILE A 104 -10.60 0.75 13.11
C ILE A 104 -12.10 0.47 12.96
N ASP A 105 -12.93 1.52 12.80
CA ASP A 105 -14.38 1.38 12.73
C ASP A 105 -14.81 0.63 11.46
N THR A 106 -14.13 0.88 10.31
CA THR A 106 -14.45 0.16 9.06
C THR A 106 -14.03 -1.31 9.12
N THR A 107 -12.89 -1.62 9.75
CA THR A 107 -12.43 -3.00 9.93
C THR A 107 -13.34 -3.76 10.87
N ARG A 108 -13.76 -3.13 11.98
CA ARG A 108 -14.74 -3.70 12.91
C ARG A 108 -16.06 -4.00 12.24
N ALA A 109 -16.61 -3.05 11.49
CA ALA A 109 -17.88 -3.23 10.78
C ALA A 109 -17.84 -4.40 9.77
N LEU A 110 -16.69 -4.58 9.08
CA LEU A 110 -16.50 -5.73 8.19
C LEU A 110 -16.37 -7.04 8.98
N ARG A 111 -15.62 -7.05 10.09
CA ARG A 111 -15.47 -8.24 10.94
C ARG A 111 -16.84 -8.70 11.46
N GLU A 112 -17.64 -7.79 11.99
CA GLU A 112 -19.00 -8.06 12.45
C GLU A 112 -19.88 -8.61 11.32
N ALA A 113 -19.81 -7.99 10.12
CA ALA A 113 -20.57 -8.45 8.97
C ALA A 113 -20.14 -9.85 8.48
N ILE A 114 -18.85 -10.18 8.52
CA ILE A 114 -18.33 -11.51 8.17
C ILE A 114 -18.74 -12.54 9.22
N THR A 115 -18.69 -12.19 10.51
CA THR A 115 -19.11 -13.07 11.61
C THR A 115 -20.60 -13.43 11.49
N ASP A 116 -21.43 -12.45 11.11
CA ASP A 116 -22.88 -12.61 10.99
C ASP A 116 -23.33 -13.17 9.62
N ALA A 117 -22.41 -13.38 8.67
CA ALA A 117 -22.75 -13.85 7.33
C ALA A 117 -23.17 -15.32 7.35
N THR A 118 -24.22 -15.63 6.59
CA THR A 118 -24.69 -17.01 6.39
C THR A 118 -23.71 -17.81 5.52
N ALA A 119 -23.14 -17.14 4.52
CA ALA A 119 -22.08 -17.64 3.64
C ALA A 119 -20.89 -16.69 3.71
N PRO A 120 -19.99 -16.82 4.73
CA PRO A 120 -18.85 -15.93 4.91
C PRO A 120 -17.83 -16.06 3.78
N PRO A 121 -17.13 -14.98 3.41
CA PRO A 121 -16.11 -14.99 2.37
C PRO A 121 -14.94 -15.91 2.74
N ALA A 122 -14.42 -16.65 1.76
CA ALA A 122 -13.25 -17.50 1.96
C ALA A 122 -11.97 -16.70 2.25
N LEU A 123 -11.89 -15.45 1.78
CA LEU A 123 -10.72 -14.58 1.92
C LEU A 123 -11.11 -13.16 2.34
N TRP A 124 -10.45 -12.65 3.37
CA TRP A 124 -10.48 -11.23 3.75
C TRP A 124 -9.08 -10.64 3.73
N LEU A 125 -8.87 -9.67 2.84
CA LEU A 125 -7.66 -8.85 2.74
C LEU A 125 -7.92 -7.48 3.36
N ASN A 126 -7.04 -7.03 4.22
CA ASN A 126 -7.16 -5.72 4.85
C ASN A 126 -5.89 -4.90 4.60
N ALA A 127 -6.05 -3.66 4.16
CA ALA A 127 -4.91 -2.77 4.05
C ALA A 127 -4.23 -2.57 5.41
N SER A 128 -2.92 -2.50 5.38
CA SER A 128 -2.04 -2.11 6.47
C SER A 128 -0.91 -1.27 5.88
N THR A 129 0.16 -1.04 6.61
CA THR A 129 1.25 -0.20 6.14
C THR A 129 2.63 -0.72 6.55
N ALA A 130 3.58 -0.70 5.63
CA ALA A 130 4.99 -0.94 5.91
C ALA A 130 5.60 0.08 6.91
N THR A 131 4.90 1.18 7.19
CA THR A 131 5.29 2.15 8.22
C THR A 131 5.23 1.58 9.64
N ILE A 132 4.58 0.44 9.85
CA ILE A 132 4.53 -0.27 11.14
C ILE A 132 5.92 -0.60 11.67
N TYR A 133 6.87 -0.88 10.77
CA TYR A 133 8.24 -1.18 11.17
C TYR A 133 8.99 0.05 11.68
N ARG A 134 10.02 -0.19 12.47
CA ARG A 134 10.90 0.86 12.97
C ARG A 134 11.64 1.62 11.85
N HIS A 135 12.23 2.74 12.20
CA HIS A 135 13.21 3.41 11.35
C HIS A 135 14.46 2.51 11.19
N ALA A 136 14.72 2.03 9.99
CA ALA A 136 15.78 1.06 9.72
C ALA A 136 16.82 1.62 8.73
N ILE A 137 18.10 1.63 9.14
CA ILE A 137 19.26 1.96 8.31
C ILE A 137 20.34 0.88 8.38
N ASP A 138 20.17 -0.09 9.26
CA ASP A 138 21.09 -1.16 9.63
C ASP A 138 20.75 -2.49 8.94
N ARG A 139 19.47 -2.86 8.90
CA ARG A 139 18.99 -4.08 8.24
C ARG A 139 17.58 -3.94 7.71
N ALA A 140 17.25 -4.76 6.72
CA ALA A 140 15.89 -4.89 6.20
C ALA A 140 14.93 -5.42 7.28
N GLN A 141 13.66 -5.03 7.15
CA GLN A 141 12.55 -5.49 7.98
C GLN A 141 11.62 -6.34 7.11
N ASP A 142 11.31 -7.52 7.56
CA ASP A 142 10.38 -8.46 6.94
C ASP A 142 9.31 -8.92 7.94
N GLU A 143 8.46 -9.83 7.53
CA GLU A 143 7.37 -10.33 8.36
C GLU A 143 7.85 -11.29 9.45
N PHE A 144 9.04 -11.90 9.30
CA PHE A 144 9.57 -12.95 10.19
C PHE A 144 10.41 -12.37 11.33
N GLY A 145 11.25 -11.39 11.04
CA GLY A 145 12.18 -10.83 12.00
C GLY A 145 12.14 -9.31 12.09
N GLY A 146 11.15 -8.67 11.46
CA GLY A 146 10.99 -7.23 11.47
C GLY A 146 10.55 -6.67 12.82
N GLU A 147 11.17 -5.57 13.23
CA GLU A 147 10.90 -4.91 14.51
C GLU A 147 9.84 -3.82 14.33
N ILE A 148 8.79 -3.89 15.15
CA ILE A 148 7.74 -2.86 15.19
C ILE A 148 8.33 -1.57 15.74
N GLY A 149 7.98 -0.47 15.10
CA GLY A 149 8.48 0.86 15.46
C GLY A 149 7.65 1.56 16.52
N GLU A 150 7.73 2.89 16.50
CA GLU A 150 7.01 3.78 17.41
C GLU A 150 6.47 5.00 16.65
N GLY A 151 5.54 5.70 17.30
CA GLY A 151 4.95 6.93 16.81
C GLY A 151 3.52 6.73 16.30
N PHE A 152 2.85 7.85 16.02
CA PHE A 152 1.42 7.85 15.73
C PHE A 152 1.03 6.89 14.58
N SER A 153 1.76 6.91 13.48
CA SER A 153 1.45 6.04 12.33
C SER A 153 1.63 4.56 12.65
N VAL A 154 2.60 4.24 13.53
CA VAL A 154 2.84 2.87 14.02
C VAL A 154 1.74 2.44 14.98
N ASP A 155 1.37 3.32 15.92
CA ASP A 155 0.31 3.04 16.89
C ASP A 155 -1.01 2.74 16.14
N VAL A 156 -1.36 3.57 15.14
CA VAL A 156 -2.53 3.31 14.27
C VAL A 156 -2.43 1.97 13.54
N ALA A 157 -1.26 1.65 12.98
CA ALA A 157 -1.06 0.41 12.23
C ALA A 157 -1.19 -0.84 13.11
N ARG A 158 -0.64 -0.79 14.33
CA ARG A 158 -0.76 -1.87 15.33
C ARG A 158 -2.21 -2.11 15.73
N ASP A 159 -2.91 -1.05 16.09
CA ASP A 159 -4.31 -1.15 16.51
C ASP A 159 -5.20 -1.61 15.34
N TRP A 160 -4.86 -1.18 14.12
CA TRP A 160 -5.57 -1.62 12.92
C TRP A 160 -5.40 -3.12 12.64
N GLU A 161 -4.17 -3.63 12.73
CA GLU A 161 -3.92 -5.07 12.59
C GLU A 161 -4.50 -5.85 13.79
N ALA A 162 -4.46 -5.31 15.00
CA ALA A 162 -5.10 -5.93 16.17
C ALA A 162 -6.62 -6.06 15.98
N GLU A 163 -7.31 -5.02 15.50
CA GLU A 163 -8.74 -5.09 15.18
C GLU A 163 -9.04 -6.08 14.04
N PHE A 164 -8.17 -6.12 13.02
CA PHE A 164 -8.32 -7.02 11.88
C PHE A 164 -8.17 -8.50 12.26
N PHE A 165 -7.23 -8.81 13.14
CA PHE A 165 -6.99 -10.18 13.61
C PHE A 165 -7.77 -10.54 14.88
N ALA A 166 -8.57 -9.61 15.42
CA ALA A 166 -9.44 -9.89 16.54
C ALA A 166 -10.46 -11.00 16.17
N ASP A 167 -10.84 -11.78 17.15
CA ASP A 167 -11.75 -12.94 17.06
C ASP A 167 -11.31 -14.01 16.03
N GLU A 168 -11.82 -15.20 16.18
CA GLU A 168 -11.60 -16.28 15.21
C GLU A 168 -12.67 -16.24 14.13
N LEU A 169 -12.25 -16.31 12.87
CA LEU A 169 -13.10 -16.45 11.69
C LEU A 169 -12.70 -17.72 10.94
N PRO A 170 -13.13 -18.91 11.41
CA PRO A 170 -12.60 -20.19 10.94
C PRO A 170 -12.84 -20.45 9.46
N SER A 171 -13.91 -19.86 8.89
CA SER A 171 -14.25 -20.00 7.47
C SER A 171 -13.61 -18.92 6.58
N THR A 172 -12.90 -17.94 7.15
CA THR A 172 -12.35 -16.80 6.43
C THR A 172 -10.86 -16.69 6.67
N ARG A 173 -10.06 -16.98 5.66
CA ARG A 173 -8.62 -16.73 5.67
C ARG A 173 -8.34 -15.22 5.65
N ARG A 174 -7.38 -14.76 6.44
CA ARG A 174 -7.05 -13.34 6.57
C ARG A 174 -5.61 -13.05 6.22
N ALA A 175 -5.38 -11.95 5.44
CA ALA A 175 -4.05 -11.40 5.24
C ALA A 175 -4.07 -9.88 5.33
N SER A 176 -3.19 -9.29 6.16
CA SER A 176 -3.00 -7.84 6.23
C SER A 176 -1.93 -7.39 5.26
N LEU A 177 -2.28 -6.45 4.39
CA LEU A 177 -1.43 -5.96 3.31
C LEU A 177 -0.59 -4.77 3.81
N ARG A 178 0.61 -5.03 4.33
CA ARG A 178 1.55 -3.99 4.78
C ARG A 178 2.17 -3.28 3.57
N MET A 179 1.39 -2.39 2.96
CA MET A 179 1.81 -1.68 1.75
C MET A 179 2.94 -0.69 2.03
N ALA A 180 4.00 -0.77 1.21
CA ALA A 180 4.99 0.29 1.03
C ALA A 180 4.38 1.47 0.25
N ILE A 181 5.19 2.44 -0.18
CA ILE A 181 4.70 3.53 -1.01
C ILE A 181 4.36 2.98 -2.40
N VAL A 182 3.09 3.07 -2.77
CA VAL A 182 2.61 2.57 -4.06
C VAL A 182 2.91 3.59 -5.15
N LEU A 183 3.73 3.18 -6.13
CA LEU A 183 4.07 3.94 -7.32
C LEU A 183 3.16 3.55 -8.50
N GLY A 184 2.92 4.48 -9.42
CA GLY A 184 2.05 4.33 -10.60
C GLY A 184 1.44 5.68 -10.96
N ASP A 185 0.45 5.72 -11.83
CA ASP A 185 -0.23 6.97 -12.24
C ASP A 185 -1.18 7.47 -11.15
N GLY A 186 -0.62 7.93 -10.04
CA GLY A 186 -1.36 8.35 -8.85
C GLY A 186 -0.94 9.72 -8.30
N PRO A 187 -1.77 10.30 -7.40
CA PRO A 187 -1.56 11.67 -6.89
C PRO A 187 -0.23 11.87 -6.16
N ALA A 188 0.30 10.83 -5.49
CA ALA A 188 1.58 10.91 -4.78
C ALA A 188 2.75 11.13 -5.75
N ASN A 189 2.73 10.46 -6.90
CA ASN A 189 3.76 10.59 -7.92
C ASN A 189 3.72 11.96 -8.59
N ASN A 190 2.54 12.50 -8.86
CA ASN A 190 2.37 13.81 -9.47
C ASN A 190 3.03 14.91 -8.62
N LEU A 191 2.93 14.82 -7.28
CA LEU A 191 3.62 15.75 -6.39
C LEU A 191 5.14 15.59 -6.48
N LEU A 192 5.66 14.37 -6.45
CA LEU A 192 7.10 14.10 -6.54
C LEU A 192 7.68 14.55 -7.88
N PHE A 193 7.00 14.26 -8.98
CA PHE A 193 7.38 14.74 -10.32
C PHE A 193 7.33 16.26 -10.44
N GLY A 194 6.31 16.90 -9.85
CA GLY A 194 6.20 18.36 -9.80
C GLY A 194 7.38 19.00 -9.09
N LEU A 195 7.75 18.50 -7.92
CA LEU A 195 8.91 18.99 -7.17
C LEU A 195 10.22 18.77 -7.94
N ALA A 196 10.38 17.61 -8.58
CA ALA A 196 11.55 17.32 -9.40
C ALA A 196 11.68 18.28 -10.59
N LYS A 197 10.57 18.54 -11.30
CA LYS A 197 10.53 19.51 -12.43
C LYS A 197 10.90 20.94 -12.03
N MET A 198 10.52 21.36 -10.82
CA MET A 198 10.86 22.68 -10.27
C MET A 198 12.31 22.79 -9.78
N GLY A 199 13.17 21.76 -9.96
CA GLY A 199 14.55 21.76 -9.46
C GLY A 199 14.69 21.55 -7.95
N ILE A 200 13.60 21.27 -7.23
CA ILE A 200 13.56 20.99 -5.78
C ILE A 200 13.71 19.48 -5.52
N GLY A 201 13.92 18.70 -6.55
CA GLY A 201 14.08 17.25 -6.51
C GLY A 201 15.45 16.75 -6.06
N GLY A 202 16.15 17.46 -5.18
CA GLY A 202 17.41 16.98 -4.59
C GLY A 202 17.21 16.04 -3.40
N PRO A 203 18.30 15.42 -2.90
CA PRO A 203 18.23 14.54 -1.76
C PRO A 203 17.75 15.30 -0.51
N GLN A 204 16.94 14.62 0.28
CA GLN A 204 16.37 15.17 1.50
C GLN A 204 17.26 14.77 2.68
N PHE A 205 17.66 15.75 3.48
CA PHE A 205 18.60 15.52 4.59
C PHE A 205 17.88 15.60 5.94
N ASP A 206 18.00 14.51 6.72
CA ASP A 206 17.63 14.44 8.11
C ASP A 206 18.72 15.11 8.96
N GLY A 207 18.72 16.38 9.14
CA GLY A 207 19.65 17.09 9.98
C GLY A 207 19.24 17.08 11.46
N TRP A 208 20.04 17.76 12.30
CA TRP A 208 19.64 18.08 13.66
C TRP A 208 18.31 18.84 13.68
N TRP A 209 17.44 18.49 14.63
CA TRP A 209 16.18 19.17 14.88
C TRP A 209 15.81 19.05 16.35
N PHE A 210 14.88 19.88 16.79
CA PHE A 210 14.41 19.87 18.17
C PHE A 210 13.70 18.56 18.51
N ALA A 211 13.99 18.00 19.71
CA ALA A 211 13.26 16.84 20.21
C ALA A 211 11.79 17.22 20.49
N HIS A 212 10.87 16.50 19.90
CA HIS A 212 9.44 16.68 20.12
C HIS A 212 8.70 15.36 19.86
N ARG A 213 7.64 15.08 20.63
CA ARG A 213 6.84 13.85 20.51
C ARG A 213 6.28 13.62 19.09
N ARG A 214 6.10 14.67 18.29
CA ARG A 214 5.69 14.63 16.89
C ARG A 214 6.67 13.86 16.01
N TYR A 215 7.94 13.82 16.39
CA TYR A 215 9.02 13.16 15.63
C TYR A 215 9.36 11.78 16.15
N ARG A 216 8.58 11.27 17.10
CA ARG A 216 8.72 9.92 17.61
C ARG A 216 8.63 8.91 16.46
N GLY A 217 9.57 7.97 16.38
CA GLY A 217 9.66 7.00 15.30
C GLY A 217 10.40 7.49 14.05
N ILE A 218 10.86 8.77 14.02
CA ILE A 218 11.78 9.28 13.00
C ILE A 218 13.20 9.28 13.57
N GLY A 219 14.08 8.50 12.96
CA GLY A 219 15.45 8.34 13.44
C GLY A 219 15.69 6.98 14.09
N PRO A 220 16.91 6.69 14.53
CA PRO A 220 17.29 5.41 15.12
C PRO A 220 16.36 5.06 16.28
N HIS A 221 16.02 3.77 16.36
CA HIS A 221 15.11 3.26 17.37
C HIS A 221 15.60 3.57 18.80
N ALA A 222 14.69 3.94 19.68
CA ALA A 222 14.96 4.40 21.04
C ALA A 222 15.38 3.29 22.03
N SER A 223 15.71 2.09 21.59
CA SER A 223 16.33 1.06 22.47
C SER A 223 17.76 1.40 22.90
N GLY A 224 18.32 2.49 22.40
CA GLY A 224 19.58 3.07 22.86
C GLY A 224 19.35 4.44 23.50
N PRO A 225 20.26 4.89 24.36
CA PRO A 225 20.11 6.19 25.02
C PRO A 225 19.89 7.28 23.97
N ALA A 226 18.99 8.21 24.25
CA ALA A 226 18.50 9.31 23.41
C ALA A 226 19.58 10.26 22.81
N ARG A 227 20.81 9.82 22.73
CA ARG A 227 22.00 10.59 22.32
C ARG A 227 22.33 10.54 20.82
N THR A 228 21.52 9.91 19.98
CA THR A 228 21.82 9.79 18.54
C THR A 228 21.16 10.86 17.67
N HIS A 229 20.95 12.05 18.18
CA HIS A 229 20.48 13.22 17.44
C HIS A 229 21.45 13.70 16.33
N GLY A 230 22.53 13.01 16.06
CA GLY A 230 23.60 13.44 15.17
C GLY A 230 23.91 12.56 13.96
N ARG A 231 23.24 11.44 13.76
CA ARG A 231 23.50 10.62 12.56
C ARG A 231 22.70 11.16 11.39
N ARG A 232 23.34 12.03 10.63
CA ARG A 232 22.85 12.49 9.33
C ARG A 232 22.93 11.35 8.34
N THR A 233 21.79 10.87 7.83
CA THR A 233 21.76 9.84 6.77
C THR A 233 22.28 10.41 5.44
N ARG A 234 22.36 11.73 5.30
CA ARG A 234 22.77 12.44 4.07
C ARG A 234 21.98 11.96 2.83
N GLY A 235 20.69 11.69 2.99
CA GLY A 235 19.84 11.18 1.93
C GLY A 235 19.93 9.66 1.70
N ARG A 236 20.53 8.91 2.63
CA ARG A 236 20.60 7.44 2.58
C ARG A 236 19.47 6.75 3.34
N GLN A 237 18.48 7.51 3.84
CA GLN A 237 17.27 6.89 4.38
C GLN A 237 16.64 6.01 3.30
N ARG A 238 16.32 4.78 3.68
CA ARG A 238 15.74 3.80 2.79
C ARG A 238 14.31 4.15 2.44
N PHE A 239 13.97 3.85 1.21
CA PHE A 239 12.65 4.08 0.64
C PHE A 239 12.14 2.77 0.04
N SER A 240 11.20 2.14 0.75
CA SER A 240 10.50 0.96 0.24
C SER A 240 9.31 1.41 -0.57
N TRP A 241 9.14 0.79 -1.70
CA TRP A 241 8.09 1.09 -2.68
C TRP A 241 7.55 -0.21 -3.29
N ILE A 242 6.45 -0.10 -3.99
CA ILE A 242 5.88 -1.17 -4.83
C ILE A 242 5.16 -0.53 -6.01
N HIS A 243 5.19 -1.13 -7.19
CA HIS A 243 4.39 -0.68 -8.31
C HIS A 243 2.93 -1.10 -8.13
N ILE A 244 2.00 -0.31 -8.69
CA ILE A 244 0.56 -0.62 -8.60
C ILE A 244 0.21 -1.96 -9.22
N ASP A 245 0.87 -2.35 -10.31
CA ASP A 245 0.67 -3.65 -10.97
C ASP A 245 1.06 -4.80 -10.05
N ASP A 246 2.15 -4.65 -9.28
CA ASP A 246 2.57 -5.64 -8.30
C ASP A 246 1.66 -5.69 -7.08
N VAL A 247 0.98 -4.59 -6.71
CA VAL A 247 -0.07 -4.63 -5.69
C VAL A 247 -1.25 -5.48 -6.17
N VAL A 248 -1.71 -5.25 -7.40
CA VAL A 248 -2.79 -6.04 -8.01
C VAL A 248 -2.36 -7.49 -8.18
N GLY A 249 -1.15 -7.72 -8.70
CA GLY A 249 -0.57 -9.05 -8.86
C GLY A 249 -0.47 -9.82 -7.55
N ALA A 250 0.01 -9.16 -6.47
CA ALA A 250 0.11 -9.76 -5.14
C ALA A 250 -1.27 -10.11 -4.57
N VAL A 251 -2.30 -9.28 -4.76
CA VAL A 251 -3.67 -9.61 -4.34
C VAL A 251 -4.18 -10.86 -5.07
N ARG A 252 -3.98 -10.95 -6.39
CA ARG A 252 -4.32 -12.15 -7.17
C ARG A 252 -3.53 -13.38 -6.68
N PHE A 253 -2.24 -13.23 -6.46
CA PHE A 253 -1.38 -14.28 -5.95
C PHE A 253 -1.84 -14.79 -4.58
N ILE A 254 -2.10 -13.87 -3.62
CA ILE A 254 -2.61 -14.23 -2.29
C ILE A 254 -3.95 -14.94 -2.41
N ARG A 255 -4.84 -14.51 -3.29
CA ARG A 255 -6.12 -15.19 -3.55
C ARG A 255 -5.90 -16.66 -3.91
N ASP A 256 -4.99 -16.92 -4.83
CA ASP A 256 -4.75 -18.23 -5.43
C ASP A 256 -3.83 -19.14 -4.59
N HIS A 257 -3.18 -18.60 -3.55
CA HIS A 257 -2.25 -19.30 -2.65
C HIS A 257 -2.78 -19.31 -1.21
N PRO A 258 -3.56 -20.32 -0.81
CA PRO A 258 -4.21 -20.39 0.49
C PRO A 258 -3.25 -20.47 1.69
N GLU A 259 -2.02 -20.87 1.47
CA GLU A 259 -0.94 -20.85 2.48
C GLU A 259 -0.51 -19.44 2.88
N VAL A 260 -0.69 -18.44 2.01
CA VAL A 260 -0.35 -17.06 2.30
C VAL A 260 -1.42 -16.41 3.19
N ARG A 261 -1.06 -16.15 4.46
CA ARG A 261 -1.94 -15.59 5.50
C ARG A 261 -1.15 -14.77 6.52
N GLY A 262 -1.86 -14.04 7.36
CA GLY A 262 -1.21 -13.17 8.35
C GLY A 262 -0.71 -11.86 7.74
N PRO A 263 0.27 -11.18 8.34
CA PRO A 263 0.88 -9.99 7.77
C PRO A 263 1.67 -10.31 6.50
N VAL A 264 1.49 -9.52 5.45
CA VAL A 264 2.18 -9.66 4.16
C VAL A 264 2.70 -8.30 3.72
N ASN A 265 4.00 -8.16 3.54
CA ASN A 265 4.62 -6.94 3.05
C ASN A 265 4.44 -6.80 1.54
N LEU A 266 3.70 -5.80 1.14
CA LEU A 266 3.60 -5.39 -0.25
C LEU A 266 4.68 -4.32 -0.52
N SER A 267 5.87 -4.79 -0.81
CA SER A 267 7.03 -3.97 -1.19
C SER A 267 7.81 -4.64 -2.31
N ALA A 268 8.47 -3.85 -3.17
CA ALA A 268 9.40 -4.39 -4.15
C ALA A 268 10.56 -5.12 -3.45
N PRO A 269 11.14 -6.17 -4.07
CA PRO A 269 12.25 -6.92 -3.49
C PRO A 269 13.50 -6.07 -3.32
N THR A 270 13.68 -5.04 -4.16
CA THR A 270 14.78 -4.08 -4.07
C THR A 270 14.29 -2.77 -3.46
N THR A 271 14.95 -2.33 -2.41
CA THR A 271 14.72 -1.02 -1.83
C THR A 271 15.73 -0.01 -2.37
N THR A 272 15.30 1.23 -2.54
CA THR A 272 16.20 2.33 -2.90
C THR A 272 16.48 3.22 -1.68
N ASP A 273 17.39 4.17 -1.81
CA ASP A 273 17.52 5.26 -0.86
C ASP A 273 16.93 6.57 -1.42
N ASN A 274 16.72 7.54 -0.56
CA ASN A 274 16.13 8.81 -0.98
C ASN A 274 16.98 9.53 -2.04
N ARG A 275 18.31 9.45 -1.97
CA ARG A 275 19.20 10.08 -2.96
C ARG A 275 18.99 9.47 -4.34
N THR A 276 19.00 8.14 -4.43
CA THR A 276 18.78 7.41 -5.69
C THR A 276 17.38 7.68 -6.21
N LEU A 277 16.34 7.59 -5.37
CA LEU A 277 14.97 7.93 -5.76
C LEU A 277 14.88 9.33 -6.39
N MET A 278 15.43 10.35 -5.72
CA MET A 278 15.38 11.71 -6.23
C MET A 278 16.20 11.90 -7.50
N GLN A 279 17.28 11.15 -7.66
CA GLN A 279 18.06 11.14 -8.90
C GLN A 279 17.28 10.52 -10.05
N THR A 280 16.63 9.37 -9.83
CA THR A 280 15.77 8.71 -10.81
C THR A 280 14.62 9.60 -11.23
N LEU A 281 13.90 10.20 -10.27
CA LEU A 281 12.80 11.12 -10.57
C LEU A 281 13.26 12.29 -11.44
N ARG A 282 14.43 12.90 -11.15
CA ARG A 282 14.97 13.96 -12.00
C ARG A 282 15.29 13.50 -13.40
N ARG A 283 15.88 12.30 -13.55
CA ARG A 283 16.19 11.71 -14.86
C ARG A 283 14.92 11.54 -15.69
N VAL A 284 13.87 10.96 -15.09
CA VAL A 284 12.57 10.75 -15.74
C VAL A 284 11.93 12.05 -16.21
N VAL A 285 12.00 13.13 -15.42
CA VAL A 285 11.41 14.41 -15.79
C VAL A 285 12.35 15.32 -16.60
N GLY A 286 13.58 14.89 -16.91
CA GLY A 286 14.57 15.67 -17.64
C GLY A 286 15.19 16.83 -16.85
N ALA A 287 15.07 16.85 -15.53
CA ALA A 287 15.61 17.92 -14.69
C ALA A 287 17.10 17.73 -14.40
N ARG A 288 17.94 18.67 -14.86
CA ARG A 288 19.39 18.62 -14.71
C ARG A 288 19.86 18.95 -13.29
N VAL A 289 19.13 19.78 -12.57
CA VAL A 289 19.49 20.30 -11.23
C VAL A 289 18.48 19.81 -10.20
N GLY A 290 18.98 19.45 -9.01
CA GLY A 290 18.15 19.12 -7.86
C GLY A 290 18.80 19.69 -6.59
N LEU A 291 18.25 20.78 -6.08
CA LEU A 291 18.73 21.39 -4.84
C LEU A 291 18.44 20.44 -3.65
N PRO A 292 19.45 20.14 -2.81
CA PRO A 292 19.23 19.34 -1.61
C PRO A 292 18.30 20.09 -0.65
N ALA A 293 17.42 19.36 -0.01
CA ALA A 293 16.53 19.90 1.01
C ALA A 293 17.03 19.53 2.42
N TRP A 294 17.48 20.52 3.18
CA TRP A 294 17.84 20.33 4.57
C TRP A 294 16.63 20.36 5.49
N ARG A 295 16.77 19.79 6.69
CA ARG A 295 15.68 19.69 7.67
C ARG A 295 15.01 21.05 7.94
N PHE A 296 15.77 22.13 8.09
CA PHE A 296 15.21 23.46 8.32
C PHE A 296 14.40 24.03 7.15
N MET A 297 14.61 23.50 5.92
CA MET A 297 13.81 23.82 4.74
C MET A 297 12.60 22.89 4.63
N LEU A 298 12.77 21.62 4.97
CA LEU A 298 11.71 20.61 4.90
C LEU A 298 10.58 20.93 5.89
N GLU A 299 10.87 21.38 7.10
CA GLU A 299 9.84 21.64 8.12
C GLU A 299 8.84 22.72 7.70
N PRO A 300 9.27 23.94 7.24
CA PRO A 300 8.32 24.92 6.72
C PRO A 300 7.63 24.49 5.42
N ALA A 301 8.35 23.80 4.51
CA ALA A 301 7.77 23.30 3.29
C ALA A 301 6.67 22.25 3.56
N MET A 302 6.91 21.29 4.44
CA MET A 302 5.94 20.29 4.86
C MET A 302 4.76 20.93 5.60
N TRP A 303 5.01 22.03 6.33
CA TRP A 303 3.94 22.81 6.95
C TRP A 303 3.05 23.46 5.88
N ALA A 304 3.63 24.09 4.88
CA ALA A 304 2.88 24.71 3.78
C ALA A 304 2.13 23.69 2.92
N LEU A 305 2.74 22.53 2.65
CA LEU A 305 2.13 21.42 1.92
C LEU A 305 1.12 20.62 2.77
N ARG A 306 0.90 21.02 4.02
CA ARG A 306 -0.02 20.37 4.98
C ARG A 306 0.22 18.87 5.15
N THR A 307 1.47 18.46 5.16
CA THR A 307 1.90 17.05 5.30
C THR A 307 2.83 16.87 6.51
N GLU A 308 3.24 15.65 6.79
CA GLU A 308 4.07 15.32 7.97
C GLU A 308 5.49 14.91 7.58
N PRO A 309 6.53 15.35 8.33
CA PRO A 309 7.93 15.00 8.08
C PRO A 309 8.21 13.50 8.13
N GLU A 310 7.42 12.73 8.86
CA GLU A 310 7.53 11.27 8.94
C GLU A 310 7.47 10.61 7.57
N LEU A 311 6.64 11.13 6.66
CA LEU A 311 6.45 10.56 5.32
C LEU A 311 7.72 10.57 4.49
N VAL A 312 8.60 11.54 4.76
CA VAL A 312 9.82 11.82 3.99
C VAL A 312 11.08 11.36 4.70
N LEU A 313 11.13 11.52 6.02
CA LEU A 313 12.35 11.37 6.81
C LEU A 313 12.51 10.01 7.47
N LYS A 314 11.41 9.26 7.68
CA LYS A 314 11.50 7.91 8.23
C LYS A 314 12.15 6.98 7.23
N SER A 315 13.24 6.34 7.62
CA SER A 315 13.90 5.31 6.81
C SER A 315 13.06 4.02 6.87
N ARG A 316 12.50 3.64 5.73
CA ARG A 316 11.69 2.43 5.57
C ARG A 316 12.48 1.44 4.72
N TRP A 317 13.09 0.47 5.38
CA TRP A 317 13.78 -0.63 4.72
C TRP A 317 12.97 -1.91 4.92
N VAL A 318 11.97 -2.10 4.08
CA VAL A 318 11.04 -3.22 4.16
C VAL A 318 11.18 -4.09 2.91
N VAL A 319 11.19 -5.39 3.10
CA VAL A 319 11.29 -6.38 2.02
C VAL A 319 10.13 -7.39 2.12
N PRO A 320 9.69 -7.98 1.01
CA PRO A 320 8.53 -8.87 0.95
C PRO A 320 8.93 -10.33 1.26
N GLY A 321 9.15 -10.66 2.53
CA GLY A 321 9.60 -12.00 2.95
C GLY A 321 8.61 -13.09 2.56
N VAL A 322 7.36 -12.97 2.98
CA VAL A 322 6.29 -13.96 2.71
C VAL A 322 6.05 -14.15 1.20
N LEU A 323 5.93 -13.07 0.44
CA LEU A 323 5.70 -13.18 -1.01
C LEU A 323 6.87 -13.87 -1.73
N ARG A 324 8.11 -13.58 -1.32
CA ARG A 324 9.31 -14.21 -1.90
C ARG A 324 9.38 -15.70 -1.57
N GLU A 325 9.13 -16.08 -0.31
CA GLU A 325 9.12 -17.49 0.09
C GLU A 325 8.01 -18.29 -0.59
N ALA A 326 6.84 -17.65 -0.81
CA ALA A 326 5.73 -18.25 -1.54
C ALA A 326 5.96 -18.30 -3.06
N GLY A 327 7.04 -17.69 -3.59
CA GLY A 327 7.38 -17.74 -5.01
C GLY A 327 6.70 -16.67 -5.88
N TYR A 328 6.24 -15.57 -5.29
CA TYR A 328 5.70 -14.46 -6.08
C TYR A 328 6.75 -13.80 -6.97
N HIS A 329 6.43 -13.63 -8.24
CA HIS A 329 7.27 -12.95 -9.22
C HIS A 329 6.83 -11.53 -9.45
N PHE A 330 7.68 -10.57 -9.09
CA PHE A 330 7.40 -9.15 -9.27
C PHE A 330 7.55 -8.73 -10.72
N ALA A 331 6.57 -8.00 -11.25
CA ALA A 331 6.65 -7.38 -12.58
C ALA A 331 7.64 -6.20 -12.59
N HIS A 332 7.72 -5.49 -11.47
CA HIS A 332 8.59 -4.32 -11.29
C HIS A 332 9.50 -4.52 -10.06
N PRO A 333 10.56 -5.38 -10.17
CA PRO A 333 11.44 -5.65 -9.03
C PRO A 333 12.39 -4.51 -8.70
N GLU A 334 12.67 -3.63 -9.66
CA GLU A 334 13.60 -2.50 -9.58
C GLU A 334 12.91 -1.18 -9.91
N LEU A 335 13.42 -0.08 -9.33
CA LEU A 335 12.83 1.26 -9.52
C LEU A 335 13.01 1.78 -10.96
N GLU A 336 14.05 1.36 -11.62
CA GLU A 336 14.32 1.61 -13.05
C GLU A 336 14.40 0.26 -13.76
N PRO A 337 13.76 0.09 -14.93
CA PRO A 337 13.89 -1.12 -15.73
C PRO A 337 15.26 -1.26 -16.35
#